data_f9f97116788ffa38e59a012b408258d8
#
_entry.id   f9f97116788ffa38e59a012b408258d8
#
_cell.length_a   1.000
_cell.length_b   1.000
_cell.length_c   1.000
_cell.angle_alpha   90.00
_cell.angle_beta   90.00
_cell.angle_gamma   90.00
#
_symmetry.space_group_name_H-M   'P 1'
#
loop_
_entity.id
_entity.type
_entity.pdbx_description
1 polymer ?
#
loop_
_entity_poly.entity_id
_entity_poly.type
_entity_poly.pdbx_seq_one_letter_code
_entity_poly.pdbx_strand_id
1 'polypeptide(L)'
;IGKDDSENVEVQKYGDPVVPDFEIPYHTEIMEKFNGIDLDSARRVAGNGFYYLMGDIARLHSAVIAYARDFMIDRGFTYCVPPFMIRSDVVTGVMSFAEMDAMMYKIEGEDLYLIGTSEHSMIGKFIDQIIPEEELPKTLTSYSPCFRKEKGAHGIEERGVYRIHQFE
;
A
#
# COMPACT_ATOMS: atom_id res chain seq x y z
N ILE A 1 20.18 -17.02 -3.88
CA ILE A 1 18.74 -17.16 -4.13
C ILE A 1 18.48 -18.63 -4.40
N GLY A 2 17.59 -19.25 -3.61
CA GLY A 2 17.20 -20.63 -3.78
C GLY A 2 16.34 -20.87 -5.01
N LYS A 3 16.09 -22.12 -5.37
CA LYS A 3 15.24 -22.49 -6.52
C LYS A 3 13.77 -22.27 -6.24
N ASP A 4 13.36 -22.51 -4.99
CA ASP A 4 11.99 -22.37 -4.51
C ASP A 4 11.96 -22.18 -2.98
N ASP A 5 10.77 -22.06 -2.41
CA ASP A 5 10.57 -21.80 -0.99
C ASP A 5 11.08 -22.90 -0.06
N SER A 6 11.33 -24.12 -0.55
CA SER A 6 11.90 -25.20 0.26
C SER A 6 13.34 -24.95 0.70
N GLU A 7 14.03 -24.02 0.01
CA GLU A 7 15.39 -23.61 0.35
C GLU A 7 15.43 -22.40 1.31
N ASN A 8 14.29 -21.87 1.72
CA ASN A 8 14.22 -20.80 2.70
C ASN A 8 14.72 -21.28 4.07
N VAL A 9 15.66 -20.52 4.62
CA VAL A 9 16.23 -20.79 5.95
C VAL A 9 15.84 -19.66 6.88
N GLU A 10 15.25 -19.99 8.03
CA GLU A 10 14.99 -19.03 9.08
C GLU A 10 16.32 -18.53 9.64
N VAL A 11 16.58 -17.21 9.51
CA VAL A 11 17.85 -16.60 9.95
C VAL A 11 17.76 -15.99 11.34
N GLN A 12 16.57 -15.61 11.80
CA GLN A 12 16.37 -15.05 13.13
C GLN A 12 14.90 -15.07 13.56
N LYS A 13 14.65 -15.28 14.85
CA LYS A 13 13.37 -15.12 15.52
C LYS A 13 13.44 -14.00 16.56
N TYR A 14 12.35 -13.24 16.68
CA TYR A 14 12.18 -12.23 17.72
C TYR A 14 10.94 -12.57 18.56
N GLY A 15 11.20 -12.86 19.84
CA GLY A 15 10.14 -13.23 20.79
C GLY A 15 9.43 -14.53 20.48
N ASP A 16 8.58 -14.92 21.40
CA ASP A 16 7.70 -16.08 21.23
C ASP A 16 6.28 -15.59 20.92
N PRO A 17 5.55 -16.26 20.01
CA PRO A 17 4.17 -15.90 19.73
C PRO A 17 3.30 -16.16 20.97
N VAL A 18 2.58 -15.13 21.39
CA VAL A 18 1.58 -15.25 22.44
C VAL A 18 0.23 -15.55 21.79
N VAL A 19 -0.23 -16.78 21.95
CA VAL A 19 -1.57 -17.19 21.51
C VAL A 19 -2.52 -16.98 22.70
N PRO A 20 -3.50 -16.06 22.61
CA PRO A 20 -4.47 -15.88 23.69
C PRO A 20 -5.36 -17.11 23.87
N ASP A 21 -5.91 -17.29 25.05
CA ASP A 21 -6.82 -18.38 25.43
C ASP A 21 -8.29 -18.07 25.07
N PHE A 22 -8.52 -16.98 24.34
CA PHE A 22 -9.85 -16.58 23.84
C PHE A 22 -9.84 -16.49 22.30
N GLU A 23 -11.02 -16.63 21.71
CA GLU A 23 -11.21 -16.46 20.28
C GLU A 23 -10.99 -14.98 19.88
N ILE A 24 -10.05 -14.74 18.96
CA ILE A 24 -9.79 -13.40 18.42
C ILE A 24 -10.83 -13.14 17.33
N PRO A 25 -11.69 -12.11 17.47
CA PRO A 25 -12.63 -11.73 16.42
C PRO A 25 -11.91 -11.30 15.15
N TYR A 26 -12.54 -11.51 14.01
CA TYR A 26 -12.01 -11.05 12.74
C TYR A 26 -11.98 -9.50 12.69
N HIS A 27 -11.03 -8.94 11.96
CA HIS A 27 -10.82 -7.48 11.97
C HIS A 27 -12.06 -6.66 11.58
N THR A 28 -12.84 -7.12 10.60
CA THR A 28 -14.09 -6.45 10.22
C THR A 28 -15.17 -6.55 11.30
N GLU A 29 -15.24 -7.66 12.03
CA GLU A 29 -16.18 -7.81 13.16
C GLU A 29 -15.87 -6.81 14.27
N ILE A 30 -14.57 -6.56 14.52
CA ILE A 30 -14.13 -5.54 15.48
C ILE A 30 -14.57 -4.16 14.99
N MET A 31 -14.31 -3.83 13.71
CA MET A 31 -14.70 -2.55 13.13
C MET A 31 -16.22 -2.33 13.14
N GLU A 32 -17.00 -3.37 12.86
CA GLU A 32 -18.48 -3.33 12.91
C GLU A 32 -19.01 -3.03 14.30
N LYS A 33 -18.40 -3.61 15.36
CA LYS A 33 -18.76 -3.31 16.76
C LYS A 33 -18.64 -1.82 17.11
N PHE A 34 -17.76 -1.11 16.43
CA PHE A 34 -17.55 0.33 16.58
C PHE A 34 -18.32 1.17 15.53
N ASN A 35 -19.19 0.56 14.72
CA ASN A 35 -19.83 1.19 13.56
C ASN A 35 -18.79 1.89 12.66
N GLY A 36 -17.61 1.31 12.53
CA GLY A 36 -16.45 1.94 11.92
C GLY A 36 -16.17 1.51 10.48
N ILE A 37 -16.97 0.60 9.92
CA ILE A 37 -16.80 0.11 8.54
C ILE A 37 -18.17 -0.08 7.87
N ASP A 38 -18.26 0.24 6.56
CA ASP A 38 -19.43 -0.02 5.73
C ASP A 38 -18.98 -0.59 4.37
N LEU A 39 -18.96 -1.91 4.27
CA LEU A 39 -18.61 -2.62 3.04
C LEU A 39 -19.76 -2.69 2.05
N ASP A 40 -21.01 -2.66 2.52
CA ASP A 40 -22.18 -2.73 1.65
C ASP A 40 -22.36 -1.46 0.83
N SER A 41 -22.17 -0.31 1.44
CA SER A 41 -22.17 0.96 0.71
C SER A 41 -20.98 1.06 -0.25
N ALA A 42 -19.80 0.62 0.15
CA ALA A 42 -18.64 0.59 -0.72
C ALA A 42 -18.88 -0.29 -1.96
N ARG A 43 -19.50 -1.46 -1.77
CA ARG A 43 -19.86 -2.36 -2.88
C ARG A 43 -20.83 -1.71 -3.87
N ARG A 44 -21.82 -0.94 -3.39
CA ARG A 44 -22.75 -0.21 -4.25
C ARG A 44 -22.10 0.91 -5.03
N VAL A 45 -21.08 1.55 -4.46
CA VAL A 45 -20.40 2.72 -5.06
C VAL A 45 -19.28 2.32 -6.00
N ALA A 46 -18.45 1.34 -5.61
CA ALA A 46 -17.20 1.04 -6.30
C ALA A 46 -16.99 -0.45 -6.60
N GLY A 47 -17.80 -1.33 -6.03
CA GLY A 47 -17.65 -2.78 -6.14
C GLY A 47 -16.93 -3.40 -4.95
N ASN A 48 -16.59 -4.69 -5.06
CA ASN A 48 -15.81 -5.39 -4.04
C ASN A 48 -14.38 -4.86 -3.99
N GLY A 49 -13.73 -5.02 -2.83
CA GLY A 49 -12.34 -4.58 -2.64
C GLY A 49 -12.20 -3.09 -2.34
N PHE A 50 -13.30 -2.41 -2.01
CA PHE A 50 -13.35 -1.04 -1.50
C PHE A 50 -14.04 -1.01 -0.14
N TYR A 51 -13.87 0.08 0.59
CA TYR A 51 -14.39 0.23 1.95
C TYR A 51 -14.75 1.69 2.26
N TYR A 52 -15.63 1.86 3.23
CA TYR A 52 -15.76 3.10 3.98
C TYR A 52 -15.28 2.84 5.40
N LEU A 53 -14.37 3.65 5.90
CA LEU A 53 -14.07 3.75 7.32
C LEU A 53 -14.82 4.93 7.90
N MET A 54 -15.34 4.79 9.12
CA MET A 54 -16.19 5.78 9.74
C MET A 54 -15.83 5.99 11.22
N GLY A 55 -16.23 7.13 11.76
CA GLY A 55 -16.12 7.43 13.19
C GLY A 55 -14.71 7.26 13.74
N ASP A 56 -14.61 6.60 14.87
CA ASP A 56 -13.33 6.42 15.57
C ASP A 56 -12.37 5.48 14.85
N ILE A 57 -12.86 4.53 14.05
CA ILE A 57 -12.00 3.68 13.21
C ILE A 57 -11.31 4.53 12.13
N ALA A 58 -12.04 5.44 11.46
CA ALA A 58 -11.44 6.36 10.50
C ALA A 58 -10.42 7.31 11.16
N ARG A 59 -10.73 7.79 12.38
CA ARG A 59 -9.79 8.61 13.15
C ARG A 59 -8.53 7.84 13.54
N LEU A 60 -8.68 6.59 13.98
CA LEU A 60 -7.55 5.72 14.31
C LEU A 60 -6.67 5.47 13.08
N HIS A 61 -7.27 5.18 11.93
CA HIS A 61 -6.56 5.04 10.66
C HIS A 61 -5.72 6.29 10.33
N SER A 62 -6.33 7.48 10.38
CA SER A 62 -5.63 8.73 10.14
C SER A 62 -4.52 9.00 11.18
N ALA A 63 -4.74 8.62 12.43
CA ALA A 63 -3.75 8.76 13.51
C ALA A 63 -2.52 7.86 13.28
N VAL A 64 -2.72 6.62 12.81
CA VAL A 64 -1.63 5.69 12.49
C VAL A 64 -0.79 6.24 11.32
N ILE A 65 -1.43 6.77 10.28
CA ILE A 65 -0.74 7.40 9.15
C ILE A 65 0.07 8.63 9.62
N ALA A 66 -0.54 9.50 10.42
CA ALA A 66 0.14 10.67 10.96
C ALA A 66 1.34 10.29 11.84
N TYR A 67 1.17 9.27 12.69
CA TYR A 67 2.25 8.75 13.50
C TYR A 67 3.42 8.22 12.65
N ALA A 68 3.13 7.40 11.65
CA ALA A 68 4.15 6.84 10.76
C ALA A 68 4.91 7.94 10.00
N ARG A 69 4.20 8.94 9.49
CA ARG A 69 4.80 10.11 8.82
C ARG A 69 5.76 10.84 9.76
N ASP A 70 5.29 11.21 10.94
CA ASP A 70 6.07 12.02 11.88
C ASP A 70 7.27 11.20 12.41
N PHE A 71 7.08 9.91 12.65
CA PHE A 71 8.15 8.98 13.01
C PHE A 71 9.29 8.95 11.98
N MET A 72 8.98 8.96 10.69
CA MET A 72 10.00 8.98 9.63
C MET A 72 10.67 10.35 9.51
N ILE A 73 9.90 11.45 9.63
CA ILE A 73 10.45 12.82 9.63
C ILE A 73 11.44 12.99 10.78
N ASP A 74 11.10 12.55 11.98
CA ASP A 74 11.95 12.64 13.17
C ASP A 74 13.25 11.84 13.03
N ARG A 75 13.30 10.89 12.11
CA ARG A 75 14.50 10.11 11.73
C ARG A 75 15.29 10.70 10.57
N GLY A 76 14.98 11.90 10.17
CA GLY A 76 15.72 12.63 9.14
C GLY A 76 15.29 12.32 7.70
N PHE A 77 14.16 11.63 7.49
CA PHE A 77 13.61 11.46 6.16
C PHE A 77 12.92 12.74 5.69
N THR A 78 13.16 13.11 4.45
CA THR A 78 12.43 14.22 3.80
C THR A 78 11.04 13.75 3.40
N TYR A 79 10.00 14.36 3.96
CA TYR A 79 8.63 14.06 3.59
C TYR A 79 8.25 14.67 2.25
N CYS A 80 7.69 13.87 1.37
CA CYS A 80 7.26 14.26 0.04
C CYS A 80 5.78 13.89 -0.18
N VAL A 81 5.07 14.76 -0.87
CA VAL A 81 3.75 14.46 -1.45
C VAL A 81 3.95 14.28 -2.96
N PRO A 82 3.94 13.05 -3.47
CA PRO A 82 4.23 12.77 -4.87
C PRO A 82 2.98 12.88 -5.75
N PRO A 83 3.13 12.93 -7.09
CA PRO A 83 2.01 12.71 -8.00
C PRO A 83 1.41 11.32 -7.81
N PHE A 84 0.07 11.21 -7.80
CA PHE A 84 -0.66 9.94 -7.65
C PHE A 84 -1.01 9.28 -9.00
N MET A 85 -0.74 9.97 -10.09
CA MET A 85 -0.79 9.46 -11.45
C MET A 85 0.55 9.70 -12.12
N ILE A 86 1.05 8.69 -12.81
CA ILE A 86 2.38 8.69 -13.46
C ILE A 86 2.29 8.16 -14.88
N ARG A 87 3.24 8.56 -15.72
CA ARG A 87 3.32 8.11 -17.11
C ARG A 87 3.87 6.69 -17.22
N SER A 88 3.62 6.06 -18.36
CA SER A 88 4.06 4.69 -18.64
C SER A 88 5.59 4.52 -18.59
N ASP A 89 6.36 5.51 -19.02
CA ASP A 89 7.82 5.49 -18.99
C ASP A 89 8.37 5.46 -17.55
N VAL A 90 7.72 6.15 -16.62
CA VAL A 90 8.05 6.10 -15.19
C VAL A 90 7.77 4.71 -14.63
N VAL A 91 6.59 4.14 -14.95
CA VAL A 91 6.20 2.80 -14.47
C VAL A 91 7.17 1.73 -14.98
N THR A 92 7.48 1.73 -16.28
CA THR A 92 8.36 0.72 -16.88
C THR A 92 9.82 0.85 -16.46
N GLY A 93 10.20 1.95 -15.84
CA GLY A 93 11.50 2.10 -15.18
C GLY A 93 11.64 1.27 -13.89
N VAL A 94 10.52 0.83 -13.27
CA VAL A 94 10.50 0.10 -11.99
C VAL A 94 9.82 -1.26 -12.04
N MET A 95 9.03 -1.55 -13.09
CA MET A 95 8.38 -2.85 -13.29
C MET A 95 8.25 -3.18 -14.77
N SER A 96 8.01 -4.44 -15.08
CA SER A 96 7.77 -4.87 -16.46
C SER A 96 6.42 -4.35 -16.98
N PHE A 97 6.30 -4.21 -18.31
CA PHE A 97 5.05 -3.82 -18.96
C PHE A 97 3.90 -4.78 -18.65
N ALA A 98 4.18 -6.09 -18.58
CA ALA A 98 3.18 -7.11 -18.26
C ALA A 98 2.63 -6.95 -16.82
N GLU A 99 3.50 -6.68 -15.86
CA GLU A 99 3.10 -6.40 -14.47
C GLU A 99 2.30 -5.10 -14.37
N MET A 100 2.73 -4.05 -15.06
CA MET A 100 2.01 -2.77 -15.12
C MET A 100 0.57 -2.97 -15.61
N ASP A 101 0.39 -3.65 -16.75
CA ASP A 101 -0.95 -3.88 -17.32
C ASP A 101 -1.83 -4.74 -16.42
N ALA A 102 -1.23 -5.73 -15.76
CA ALA A 102 -1.94 -6.62 -14.83
C ALA A 102 -2.37 -5.93 -13.54
N MET A 103 -1.56 -5.01 -13.01
CA MET A 103 -1.71 -4.47 -11.64
C MET A 103 -2.25 -3.05 -11.59
N MET A 104 -1.94 -2.18 -12.56
CA MET A 104 -2.23 -0.76 -12.47
C MET A 104 -3.50 -0.36 -13.23
N TYR A 105 -4.23 0.61 -12.69
CA TYR A 105 -5.34 1.25 -13.39
C TYR A 105 -4.82 2.30 -14.35
N LYS A 106 -5.20 2.19 -15.62
CA LYS A 106 -4.90 3.18 -16.65
C LYS A 106 -6.05 4.18 -16.77
N ILE A 107 -5.71 5.45 -16.97
CA ILE A 107 -6.67 6.50 -17.34
C ILE A 107 -6.96 6.37 -18.84
N GLU A 108 -8.22 6.25 -19.19
CA GLU A 108 -8.64 6.13 -20.59
C GLU A 108 -8.35 7.43 -21.36
N GLY A 109 -7.74 7.29 -22.54
CA GLY A 109 -7.40 8.44 -23.39
C GLY A 109 -6.13 9.19 -23.00
N GLU A 110 -5.47 8.80 -21.90
CA GLU A 110 -4.27 9.46 -21.38
C GLU A 110 -3.12 8.45 -21.21
N ASP A 111 -1.87 8.94 -21.30
CA ASP A 111 -0.71 8.16 -20.86
C ASP A 111 -0.48 8.36 -19.37
N LEU A 112 -1.48 8.02 -18.56
CA LEU A 112 -1.44 8.13 -17.11
C LEU A 112 -1.96 6.85 -16.46
N TYR A 113 -1.33 6.49 -15.35
CA TYR A 113 -1.68 5.33 -14.52
C TYR A 113 -1.78 5.75 -13.06
N LEU A 114 -2.80 5.27 -12.36
CA LEU A 114 -2.87 5.42 -10.90
C LEU A 114 -1.75 4.62 -10.25
N ILE A 115 -1.06 5.22 -9.30
CA ILE A 115 0.06 4.55 -8.61
C ILE A 115 -0.41 3.36 -7.78
N GLY A 116 0.32 2.25 -7.86
CA GLY A 116 0.15 1.08 -6.99
C GLY A 116 1.00 1.15 -5.70
N THR A 117 1.91 2.10 -5.67
CA THR A 117 2.76 2.47 -4.52
C THR A 117 3.39 3.84 -4.80
N SER A 118 3.62 4.62 -3.75
CA SER A 118 4.32 5.90 -3.90
C SER A 118 5.79 5.76 -4.33
N GLU A 119 6.40 4.59 -4.15
CA GLU A 119 7.76 4.31 -4.61
C GLU A 119 7.97 4.64 -6.09
N HIS A 120 7.00 4.32 -6.95
CA HIS A 120 7.10 4.59 -8.38
C HIS A 120 7.29 6.09 -8.66
N SER A 121 6.48 6.94 -8.04
CA SER A 121 6.60 8.39 -8.17
C SER A 121 7.88 8.93 -7.54
N MET A 122 8.29 8.35 -6.39
CA MET A 122 9.48 8.78 -5.68
C MET A 122 10.76 8.44 -6.45
N ILE A 123 10.84 7.26 -7.08
CA ILE A 123 11.95 6.87 -7.96
C ILE A 123 11.90 7.70 -9.24
N GLY A 124 10.72 7.89 -9.82
CA GLY A 124 10.49 8.70 -11.01
C GLY A 124 10.96 10.16 -10.88
N LYS A 125 11.02 10.69 -9.65
CA LYS A 125 11.60 12.01 -9.36
C LYS A 125 13.04 12.16 -9.85
N PHE A 126 13.79 11.05 -9.97
CA PHE A 126 15.21 11.03 -10.33
C PHE A 126 15.47 10.57 -11.77
N ILE A 127 14.43 10.43 -12.61
CA ILE A 127 14.60 10.07 -14.02
C ILE A 127 15.50 11.12 -14.70
N ASP A 128 16.46 10.63 -15.49
CA ASP A 128 17.42 11.42 -16.27
C ASP A 128 18.25 12.41 -15.43
N GLN A 129 18.41 12.14 -14.14
CA GLN A 129 19.24 12.97 -13.26
C GLN A 129 20.52 12.23 -12.84
N ILE A 130 21.62 12.98 -12.83
CA ILE A 130 22.86 12.59 -12.18
C ILE A 130 22.86 13.26 -10.81
N ILE A 131 22.83 12.47 -9.75
CA ILE A 131 22.84 12.98 -8.37
C ILE A 131 24.29 13.14 -7.93
N PRO A 132 24.72 14.35 -7.50
CA PRO A 132 26.04 14.56 -6.94
C PRO A 132 26.29 13.66 -5.72
N GLU A 133 27.52 13.17 -5.56
CA GLU A 133 27.89 12.27 -4.47
C GLU A 133 27.66 12.90 -3.08
N GLU A 134 27.90 14.18 -2.96
CA GLU A 134 27.70 14.96 -1.73
C GLU A 134 26.24 15.08 -1.29
N GLU A 135 25.29 14.77 -2.18
CA GLU A 135 23.86 14.74 -1.88
C GLU A 135 23.34 13.36 -1.45
N LEU A 136 24.20 12.37 -1.38
CA LEU A 136 23.87 11.00 -1.00
C LEU A 136 24.25 10.73 0.46
N PRO A 137 23.50 9.89 1.19
CA PRO A 137 22.25 9.25 0.76
C PRO A 137 21.05 10.20 0.77
N LYS A 138 20.14 10.06 -0.21
CA LYS A 138 18.82 10.73 -0.19
C LYS A 138 17.79 9.82 0.48
N THR A 139 17.30 10.23 1.63
CA THR A 139 16.28 9.50 2.38
C THR A 139 14.94 10.22 2.27
N LEU A 140 13.97 9.60 1.62
CA LEU A 140 12.66 10.16 1.35
C LEU A 140 11.57 9.28 1.95
N THR A 141 10.49 9.90 2.42
CA THR A 141 9.26 9.22 2.85
C THR A 141 8.07 9.92 2.23
N SER A 142 7.02 9.16 1.94
CA SER A 142 5.79 9.73 1.41
C SER A 142 4.56 9.02 1.95
N TYR A 143 3.43 9.70 1.88
CA TYR A 143 2.10 9.16 2.06
C TYR A 143 1.33 9.36 0.76
N SER A 144 0.60 8.34 0.34
CA SER A 144 -0.26 8.40 -0.83
C SER A 144 -1.38 7.37 -0.76
N PRO A 145 -2.54 7.64 -1.40
CA PRO A 145 -3.41 6.56 -1.80
C PRO A 145 -2.69 5.68 -2.84
N CYS A 146 -2.97 4.38 -2.79
CA CYS A 146 -2.44 3.38 -3.72
C CYS A 146 -3.60 2.60 -4.33
N PHE A 147 -3.45 2.23 -5.61
CA PHE A 147 -4.52 1.55 -6.36
C PHE A 147 -3.95 0.33 -7.07
N ARG A 148 -4.55 -0.84 -6.83
CA ARG A 148 -4.14 -2.10 -7.47
C ARG A 148 -5.33 -2.88 -7.96
N LYS A 149 -5.23 -3.47 -9.15
CA LYS A 149 -6.29 -4.32 -9.70
C LYS A 149 -6.48 -5.64 -8.94
N GLU A 150 -5.48 -6.08 -8.17
CA GLU A 150 -5.51 -7.31 -7.36
C GLU A 150 -6.08 -8.52 -8.09
N LYS A 151 -5.77 -8.66 -9.38
CA LYS A 151 -6.21 -9.79 -10.20
C LYS A 151 -5.60 -11.08 -9.67
N GLY A 152 -6.44 -12.07 -9.38
CA GLY A 152 -6.00 -13.38 -8.91
C GLY A 152 -6.05 -13.57 -7.38
N ALA A 153 -6.49 -12.56 -6.61
CA ALA A 153 -6.83 -12.76 -5.21
C ALA A 153 -8.08 -13.67 -5.10
N HIS A 154 -8.00 -14.75 -4.32
CA HIS A 154 -9.08 -15.70 -4.13
C HIS A 154 -9.12 -16.22 -2.67
N GLY A 155 -10.31 -16.60 -2.22
CA GLY A 155 -10.50 -17.27 -0.94
C GLY A 155 -10.45 -16.33 0.26
N ILE A 156 -9.61 -16.64 1.25
CA ILE A 156 -9.55 -15.90 2.52
C ILE A 156 -9.07 -14.47 2.33
N GLU A 157 -8.27 -14.21 1.30
CA GLU A 157 -7.72 -12.89 0.99
C GLU A 157 -8.79 -11.90 0.52
N GLU A 158 -9.93 -12.39 0.01
CA GLU A 158 -11.06 -11.56 -0.41
C GLU A 158 -11.96 -11.14 0.76
N ARG A 159 -11.75 -11.70 1.96
CA ARG A 159 -12.56 -11.37 3.11
C ARG A 159 -12.12 -10.06 3.76
N GLY A 160 -13.10 -9.20 4.02
CA GLY A 160 -12.90 -7.96 4.74
C GLY A 160 -12.09 -6.93 3.96
N VAL A 161 -11.06 -6.37 4.61
CA VAL A 161 -10.18 -5.33 4.06
C VAL A 161 -8.72 -5.76 4.05
N TYR A 162 -8.46 -7.05 3.89
CA TYR A 162 -7.10 -7.57 3.85
C TYR A 162 -6.43 -7.35 2.49
N ARG A 163 -7.15 -7.65 1.39
CA ARG A 163 -6.69 -7.39 0.02
C ARG A 163 -7.72 -6.56 -0.72
N ILE A 164 -7.37 -5.33 -1.02
CA ILE A 164 -8.28 -4.28 -1.47
C ILE A 164 -7.67 -3.51 -2.64
N HIS A 165 -8.54 -2.90 -3.47
CA HIS A 165 -8.14 -2.15 -4.65
C HIS A 165 -7.61 -0.76 -4.35
N GLN A 166 -7.99 -0.18 -3.20
CA GLN A 166 -7.56 1.13 -2.73
C GLN A 166 -7.08 1.02 -1.29
N PHE A 167 -5.87 1.48 -1.03
CA PHE A 167 -5.24 1.53 0.31
C PHE A 167 -4.26 2.70 0.41
N GLU A 168 -3.65 2.86 1.54
CA GLU A 168 -2.72 3.96 1.84
C GLU A 168 -1.40 3.43 2.42
#